data_20f5fd48fcfe17107025d637ad7ae830
#
_entry.id   20f5fd48fcfe17107025d637ad7ae830
#
_cell.length_a   1.000
_cell.length_b   1.000
_cell.length_c   1.000
_cell.angle_alpha   90.00
_cell.angle_beta   90.00
_cell.angle_gamma   90.00
#
_symmetry.space_group_name_H-M   'P 1'
#
loop_
_entity.id
_entity.type
_entity.pdbx_description
1 polymer ?
#
loop_
_entity_poly.entity_id
_entity_poly.type
_entity_poly.pdbx_seq_one_letter_code
_entity_poly.pdbx_strand_id
1 'polypeptide(L)'
;MWHLWDGTHFWISGTRSRIWCRQIGHDPRVSLCIEALAPVAGHIGVDGTAEVLEPPAFDIWPLSRRLAEKYVGRGDPANAAAVDAFVANMMTEPRILIRLTPEVWRAIDMRVYRGKRADREHQDSA
;
A
#
# COMPACT_ATOMS: atom_id res chain seq x y z
N MET A 1 2.01 -3.54 -3.57
CA MET A 1 2.96 -2.48 -3.12
C MET A 1 2.79 -2.22 -1.63
N TRP A 2 3.87 -1.87 -0.95
CA TRP A 2 3.83 -1.51 0.46
C TRP A 2 3.20 -0.14 0.64
N HIS A 3 2.29 -0.02 1.59
CA HIS A 3 1.61 1.23 1.88
C HIS A 3 1.35 1.42 3.37
N LEU A 4 1.20 2.67 3.78
CA LEU A 4 0.69 3.08 5.08
C LEU A 4 -0.54 3.96 4.87
N TRP A 5 -1.50 3.85 5.77
CA TRP A 5 -2.60 4.80 5.93
C TRP A 5 -2.40 5.56 7.24
N ASP A 6 -2.39 6.88 7.20
CA ASP A 6 -2.17 7.72 8.38
C ASP A 6 -3.45 8.36 8.93
N GLY A 7 -4.60 8.01 8.36
CA GLY A 7 -5.90 8.61 8.66
C GLY A 7 -6.34 9.67 7.64
N THR A 8 -5.41 10.13 6.77
CA THR A 8 -5.68 11.19 5.78
C THR A 8 -5.10 10.84 4.42
N HIS A 9 -3.91 10.26 4.39
CA HIS A 9 -3.17 9.95 3.15
C HIS A 9 -2.68 8.51 3.14
N PHE A 10 -2.52 7.96 1.93
CA PHE A 10 -1.71 6.77 1.70
C PHE A 10 -0.28 7.18 1.40
N TRP A 11 0.65 6.44 1.99
CA TRP A 11 2.09 6.60 1.78
C TRP A 11 2.65 5.34 1.14
N ILE A 12 3.31 5.49 0.01
CA ILE A 12 3.84 4.38 -0.78
C ILE A 12 5.32 4.66 -1.05
N SER A 13 6.17 3.67 -0.80
CA SER A 13 7.60 3.79 -1.08
C SER A 13 7.92 3.32 -2.50
N GLY A 14 8.75 4.07 -3.17
CA GLY A 14 9.26 3.76 -4.50
C GLY A 14 10.70 4.20 -4.70
N THR A 15 11.20 4.03 -5.91
CA THR A 15 12.48 4.57 -6.34
C THR A 15 12.29 5.44 -7.56
N ARG A 16 13.10 6.49 -7.69
CA ARG A 16 13.02 7.44 -8.81
C ARG A 16 13.18 6.77 -10.18
N SER A 17 13.88 5.65 -10.26
CA SER A 17 14.11 4.91 -11.50
C SER A 17 12.90 4.14 -12.01
N ARG A 18 11.91 3.87 -11.16
CA ARG A 18 10.71 3.10 -11.56
C ARG A 18 9.81 3.92 -12.48
N ILE A 19 9.33 3.28 -13.54
CA ILE A 19 8.49 3.92 -14.55
C ILE A 19 7.24 4.55 -13.95
N TRP A 20 6.53 3.83 -13.08
CA TRP A 20 5.30 4.33 -12.46
C TRP A 20 5.54 5.54 -11.55
N CYS A 21 6.70 5.62 -10.87
CA CYS A 21 7.07 6.79 -10.08
C CYS A 21 7.29 8.03 -10.97
N ARG A 22 7.89 7.84 -12.15
CA ARG A 22 8.05 8.92 -13.13
C ARG A 22 6.73 9.35 -13.76
N GLN A 23 5.85 8.40 -14.04
CA GLN A 23 4.52 8.67 -14.58
C GLN A 23 3.69 9.55 -13.64
N ILE A 24 3.73 9.30 -12.34
CA ILE A 24 3.06 10.14 -11.33
C ILE A 24 3.57 11.59 -11.37
N GLY A 25 4.86 11.78 -11.63
CA GLY A 25 5.43 13.14 -11.81
C GLY A 25 4.86 13.89 -13.02
N HIS A 26 4.38 13.20 -14.04
CA HIS A 26 3.76 13.79 -15.24
C HIS A 26 2.24 13.93 -15.11
N ASP A 27 1.58 12.94 -14.50
CA ASP A 27 0.15 12.95 -14.25
C ASP A 27 -0.12 12.46 -12.82
N PRO A 28 -0.58 13.33 -11.92
CA PRO A 28 -0.77 12.99 -10.51
C PRO A 28 -2.00 12.13 -10.24
N ARG A 29 -2.86 11.89 -11.21
CA ARG A 29 -4.07 11.08 -11.04
C ARG A 29 -3.69 9.62 -10.89
N VAL A 30 -4.16 8.99 -9.82
CA VAL A 30 -3.84 7.60 -9.49
C VAL A 30 -5.05 6.85 -8.98
N SER A 31 -5.02 5.54 -9.17
CA SER A 31 -5.92 4.60 -8.50
C SER A 31 -5.10 3.59 -7.71
N LEU A 32 -5.52 3.34 -6.47
CA LEU A 32 -4.95 2.35 -5.58
C LEU A 32 -6.00 1.29 -5.27
N CYS A 33 -5.65 0.01 -5.43
CA CYS A 33 -6.48 -1.11 -4.99
C CYS A 33 -5.76 -1.85 -3.86
N ILE A 34 -6.46 -2.01 -2.74
CA ILE A 34 -5.98 -2.73 -1.56
C ILE A 34 -6.88 -3.93 -1.36
N GLU A 35 -6.30 -5.11 -1.48
CA GLU A 35 -7.00 -6.37 -1.20
C GLU A 35 -6.92 -6.72 0.28
N ALA A 36 -8.02 -7.22 0.82
CA ALA A 36 -8.05 -7.80 2.15
C ALA A 36 -7.49 -9.23 2.10
N LEU A 37 -6.63 -9.53 3.08
CA LEU A 37 -6.11 -10.88 3.26
C LEU A 37 -7.17 -11.79 3.91
N ALA A 38 -7.10 -13.10 3.62
CA ALA A 38 -7.92 -14.10 4.30
C ALA A 38 -7.81 -13.97 5.84
N PRO A 39 -8.88 -14.19 6.61
CA PRO A 39 -10.20 -14.70 6.21
C PRO A 39 -11.16 -13.65 5.66
N VAL A 40 -10.80 -12.38 5.65
CA VAL A 40 -11.63 -11.31 5.09
C VAL A 40 -11.43 -11.27 3.58
N ALA A 41 -12.51 -11.40 2.82
CA ALA A 41 -12.47 -11.27 1.37
C ALA A 41 -13.08 -9.93 0.95
N GLY A 42 -12.39 -9.20 0.11
CA GLY A 42 -12.85 -7.91 -0.40
C GLY A 42 -11.71 -7.02 -0.82
N HIS A 43 -12.04 -5.84 -1.27
CA HIS A 43 -11.04 -4.82 -1.61
C HIS A 43 -11.57 -3.41 -1.44
N ILE A 44 -10.64 -2.48 -1.35
CA ILE A 44 -10.91 -1.04 -1.36
C ILE A 44 -10.19 -0.46 -2.56
N GLY A 45 -10.94 0.17 -3.45
CA GLY A 45 -10.42 1.00 -4.53
C GLY A 45 -10.45 2.47 -4.13
N VAL A 46 -9.36 3.17 -4.40
CA VAL A 46 -9.21 4.60 -4.09
C VAL A 46 -8.70 5.32 -5.32
N ASP A 47 -9.46 6.29 -5.80
CA ASP A 47 -8.99 7.25 -6.80
C ASP A 47 -8.57 8.53 -6.08
N GLY A 48 -7.50 9.14 -6.53
CA GLY A 48 -7.01 10.39 -5.94
C GLY A 48 -5.84 10.98 -6.70
N THR A 49 -5.19 11.91 -6.05
CA THR A 49 -3.99 12.57 -6.57
C THR A 49 -2.76 12.20 -5.75
N ALA A 50 -1.66 11.98 -6.43
CA ALA A 50 -0.41 11.60 -5.82
C ALA A 50 0.66 12.69 -6.01
N GLU A 51 1.50 12.83 -4.99
CA GLU A 51 2.63 13.74 -4.98
C GLU A 51 3.90 12.95 -4.68
N VAL A 52 4.96 13.23 -5.46
CA VAL A 52 6.28 12.64 -5.24
C VAL A 52 7.06 13.50 -4.26
N LEU A 53 7.47 12.91 -3.15
CA LEU A 53 8.23 13.55 -2.08
C LEU A 53 9.60 12.89 -1.95
N GLU A 54 10.65 13.70 -1.87
CA GLU A 54 12.03 13.20 -1.85
C GLU A 54 12.98 14.12 -1.09
N PRO A 55 14.08 13.56 -0.56
CA PRO A 55 15.12 14.37 0.04
C PRO A 55 15.78 15.31 -1.00
N PRO A 56 16.29 16.49 -0.60
CA PRO A 56 16.27 17.03 0.76
C PRO A 56 15.01 17.82 1.10
N ALA A 57 14.09 18.04 0.15
CA ALA A 57 12.90 18.86 0.34
C ALA A 57 11.92 18.25 1.35
N PHE A 58 11.90 16.92 1.46
CA PHE A 58 11.07 16.17 2.40
C PHE A 58 11.87 15.05 3.07
N ASP A 59 11.77 14.93 4.39
CA ASP A 59 12.36 13.81 5.13
C ASP A 59 11.48 12.57 5.01
N ILE A 60 11.88 11.67 4.14
CA ILE A 60 11.14 10.42 3.87
C ILE A 60 11.38 9.32 4.89
N TRP A 61 12.41 9.43 5.75
CA TRP A 61 12.92 8.32 6.54
C TRP A 61 12.02 7.89 7.68
N PRO A 62 11.35 8.78 8.41
CA PRO A 62 10.42 8.36 9.45
C PRO A 62 9.28 7.48 8.92
N LEU A 63 8.70 7.84 7.77
CA LEU A 63 7.63 7.07 7.14
C LEU A 63 8.15 5.80 6.45
N SER A 64 9.34 5.86 5.85
CA SER A 64 10.01 4.69 5.28
C SER A 64 10.31 3.64 6.33
N ARG A 65 10.73 4.07 7.54
CA ARG A 65 10.91 3.18 8.68
C ARG A 65 9.60 2.53 9.12
N ARG A 66 8.53 3.30 9.24
CA ARG A 66 7.20 2.75 9.57
C ARG A 66 6.72 1.71 8.54
N LEU A 67 7.01 1.93 7.25
CA LEU A 67 6.73 0.93 6.21
C LEU A 67 7.55 -0.35 6.43
N ALA A 68 8.83 -0.23 6.74
CA ALA A 68 9.68 -1.38 7.07
C ALA A 68 9.20 -2.11 8.33
N GLU A 69 8.82 -1.39 9.37
CA GLU A 69 8.25 -1.97 10.60
C GLU A 69 6.96 -2.75 10.32
N LYS A 70 6.09 -2.23 9.46
CA LYS A 70 4.85 -2.91 9.07
C LYS A 70 5.10 -4.21 8.31
N TYR A 71 5.98 -4.21 7.31
CA TYR A 71 6.10 -5.30 6.36
C TYR A 71 7.26 -6.26 6.65
N VAL A 72 8.35 -5.76 7.21
CA VAL A 72 9.50 -6.58 7.65
C VAL A 72 9.37 -6.94 9.12
N GLY A 73 9.04 -5.95 9.96
CA GLY A 73 8.88 -6.12 11.40
C GLY A 73 7.67 -7.00 11.78
N ARG A 74 6.55 -6.83 11.09
CA ARG A 74 5.30 -7.61 11.29
C ARG A 74 4.80 -7.64 12.72
N GLY A 75 5.08 -6.59 13.49
CA GLY A 75 4.70 -6.50 14.90
C GLY A 75 5.50 -7.41 15.85
N ASP A 76 6.56 -8.09 15.38
CA ASP A 76 7.40 -8.96 16.17
C ASP A 76 8.73 -8.25 16.50
N PRO A 77 9.03 -8.01 17.80
CA PRO A 77 10.29 -7.41 18.22
C PRO A 77 11.54 -8.20 17.80
N ALA A 78 11.42 -9.51 17.59
CA ALA A 78 12.51 -10.35 17.09
C ALA A 78 13.00 -9.93 15.69
N ASN A 79 12.17 -9.21 14.93
CA ASN A 79 12.50 -8.71 13.59
C ASN A 79 13.17 -7.32 13.59
N ALA A 80 13.45 -6.72 14.74
CA ALA A 80 14.00 -5.36 14.83
C ALA A 80 15.32 -5.20 14.05
N ALA A 81 16.24 -6.17 14.15
CA ALA A 81 17.49 -6.15 13.39
C ALA A 81 17.27 -6.24 11.87
N ALA A 82 16.27 -7.01 11.42
CA ALA A 82 15.89 -7.09 10.02
C ALA A 82 15.31 -5.76 9.51
N VAL A 83 14.51 -5.07 10.32
CA VAL A 83 13.99 -3.73 10.01
C VAL A 83 15.14 -2.74 9.84
N ASP A 84 16.10 -2.73 10.78
CA ASP A 84 17.25 -1.83 10.72
C ASP A 84 18.11 -2.07 9.48
N ALA A 85 18.39 -3.33 9.16
CA ALA A 85 19.13 -3.71 7.96
C ALA A 85 18.39 -3.31 6.68
N PHE A 86 17.08 -3.48 6.65
CA PHE A 86 16.25 -3.10 5.51
C PHE A 86 16.25 -1.58 5.30
N VAL A 87 16.09 -0.79 6.34
CA VAL A 87 16.14 0.68 6.28
C VAL A 87 17.52 1.15 5.83
N ALA A 88 18.60 0.57 6.37
CA ALA A 88 19.95 0.88 5.93
C ALA A 88 20.16 0.62 4.43
N ASN A 89 19.62 -0.49 3.93
CA ASN A 89 19.66 -0.78 2.49
C ASN A 89 18.84 0.22 1.66
N MET A 90 17.66 0.63 2.14
CA MET A 90 16.86 1.66 1.47
C MET A 90 17.63 2.98 1.31
N MET A 91 18.48 3.34 2.27
CA MET A 91 19.28 4.58 2.23
C MET A 91 20.36 4.56 1.14
N THR A 92 20.69 3.41 0.58
CA THR A 92 21.64 3.28 -0.54
C THR A 92 21.00 3.50 -1.91
N GLU A 93 19.67 3.62 -1.97
CA GLU A 93 18.89 3.75 -3.20
C GLU A 93 18.27 5.15 -3.34
N PRO A 94 17.96 5.61 -4.57
CA PRO A 94 17.27 6.87 -4.80
C PRO A 94 15.78 6.76 -4.42
N ARG A 95 15.51 6.59 -3.13
CA ARG A 95 14.17 6.40 -2.59
C ARG A 95 13.35 7.67 -2.63
N ILE A 96 12.06 7.49 -2.89
CA ILE A 96 11.03 8.51 -2.82
C ILE A 96 9.84 7.99 -2.02
N LEU A 97 9.03 8.89 -1.51
CA LEU A 97 7.68 8.58 -1.05
C LEU A 97 6.65 9.17 -1.99
N ILE A 98 5.58 8.45 -2.18
CA ILE A 98 4.37 8.92 -2.84
C ILE A 98 3.34 9.18 -1.75
N ARG A 99 2.83 10.41 -1.68
CA ARG A 99 1.68 10.78 -0.86
C ARG A 99 0.46 10.80 -1.74
N LEU A 100 -0.49 9.89 -1.50
CA LEU A 100 -1.75 9.83 -2.21
C LEU A 100 -2.85 10.43 -1.35
N THR A 101 -3.49 11.48 -1.87
CA THR A 101 -4.67 12.09 -1.28
C THR A 101 -5.91 11.45 -1.90
N PRO A 102 -6.72 10.70 -1.12
CA PRO A 102 -7.91 10.04 -1.63
C PRO A 102 -9.01 11.05 -1.94
N GLU A 103 -9.72 10.84 -3.04
CA GLU A 103 -10.86 11.65 -3.47
C GLU A 103 -12.13 10.81 -3.59
N VAL A 104 -12.03 9.59 -4.14
CA VAL A 104 -13.16 8.68 -4.33
C VAL A 104 -12.81 7.32 -3.77
N TRP A 105 -13.73 6.75 -2.98
CA TRP A 105 -13.60 5.44 -2.38
C TRP A 105 -14.64 4.47 -2.94
N ARG A 106 -14.19 3.23 -3.20
CA ARG A 106 -15.06 2.11 -3.54
C ARG A 106 -14.65 0.91 -2.70
N ALA A 107 -15.57 0.35 -1.96
CA ALA A 107 -15.30 -0.80 -1.11
C ALA A 107 -16.25 -1.95 -1.45
N ILE A 108 -15.71 -3.16 -1.51
CA ILE A 108 -16.49 -4.39 -1.68
C ILE A 108 -16.10 -5.35 -0.56
N ASP A 109 -17.09 -5.73 0.24
CA ASP A 109 -16.98 -6.81 1.21
C ASP A 109 -17.57 -8.09 0.61
N MET A 110 -16.71 -9.00 0.21
CA MET A 110 -17.12 -10.25 -0.44
C MET A 110 -17.75 -11.27 0.51
N ARG A 111 -17.70 -11.03 1.83
CA ARG A 111 -18.31 -11.92 2.82
C ARG A 111 -19.82 -12.01 2.66
N VAL A 112 -20.46 -10.93 2.18
CA VAL A 112 -21.91 -10.90 1.92
C VAL A 112 -22.35 -11.82 0.77
N TYR A 113 -21.40 -12.26 -0.07
CA TYR A 113 -21.70 -13.11 -1.23
C TYR A 113 -21.42 -14.60 -0.99
N ARG A 114 -20.75 -14.95 0.10
CA ARG A 114 -20.32 -16.35 0.37
C ARG A 114 -21.50 -17.32 0.46
N GLY A 115 -22.60 -16.95 1.11
CA GLY A 115 -23.79 -17.79 1.20
C GLY A 115 -24.44 -18.05 -0.15
N LYS A 116 -24.63 -16.99 -0.94
CA LYS A 116 -25.28 -17.09 -2.26
C LYS A 116 -24.47 -17.90 -3.28
N ARG A 117 -23.16 -17.92 -3.16
CA ARG A 117 -22.28 -18.69 -4.06
C ARG A 117 -22.25 -20.18 -3.67
N ALA A 118 -22.19 -20.48 -2.37
CA ALA A 118 -22.29 -21.83 -1.86
C ALA A 118 -23.63 -22.49 -2.24
N ASP A 119 -24.74 -21.73 -2.17
CA ASP A 119 -26.07 -22.20 -2.55
C ASP A 119 -26.17 -22.51 -4.04
N ARG A 120 -25.50 -21.74 -4.92
CA ARG A 120 -25.46 -22.01 -6.37
C ARG A 120 -24.63 -23.22 -6.73
N GLU A 121 -23.46 -23.38 -6.12
CA GLU A 121 -22.61 -24.56 -6.35
C GLU A 121 -23.28 -25.85 -5.88
N HIS A 122 -24.16 -25.78 -4.87
CA HIS A 122 -24.98 -26.92 -4.45
C HIS A 122 -26.16 -27.19 -5.38
N GLN A 123 -26.72 -26.17 -6.02
CA GLN A 123 -27.81 -26.35 -7.00
C GLN A 123 -27.31 -26.88 -8.34
N ASP A 124 -26.09 -26.51 -8.75
CA ASP A 124 -25.48 -26.97 -10.00
C ASP A 124 -24.88 -28.39 -9.90
N SER A 125 -24.67 -28.89 -8.67
CA SER A 125 -24.15 -30.23 -8.39
C SER A 125 -25.24 -31.25 -8.01
N ALA A 126 -26.49 -30.84 -7.98
CA ALA A 126 -27.66 -31.69 -7.78
C ALA A 126 -28.36 -31.99 -9.11
#